data_2b429eeeba0badf05c4c671284a378bb
#
_entry.id   2b429eeeba0badf05c4c671284a378bb
#
_cell.length_a   1.000
_cell.length_b   1.000
_cell.length_c   1.000
_cell.angle_alpha   90.00
_cell.angle_beta   90.00
_cell.angle_gamma   90.00
#
_symmetry.space_group_name_H-M   'P 1'
#
loop_
_entity.id
_entity.type
_entity.pdbx_description
1 polymer ?
#
loop_
_entity_poly.entity_id
_entity_poly.type
_entity_poly.pdbx_seq_one_letter_code
_entity_poly.pdbx_strand_id
1 'polypeptide(L)'
;MEEDIETCGWFVFYKDQLLIEKKNGMYTIPFGTEPPMPVPVGSTIHTIGEIEGRTAKTFSVHAPVPGSENDRHLMMDLRSSYDVLPWEEYNVGGKAFQILNWDKNSRYCPMCGVPTVQISPIAKKCPQCRQEIYPRISPAIIVLIRREDSILLVHARNFRGTFNGLVAGFLEPGETLEECVHREVLEETGLHIKNLKYFGSQPWPYPSGIMIGFTADYESGNIKLQQEELNAGAFYTKDNLPEIPQKLSLARKLIDAWLEEKDHL
;
A
#
# COMPACT_ATOMS: atom_id res chain seq x y z
N MET A 1 19.14 -8.96 39.22
CA MET A 1 18.29 -8.16 38.33
C MET A 1 17.91 -9.10 37.21
N GLU A 2 16.70 -9.59 37.22
CA GLU A 2 16.15 -10.26 36.04
C GLU A 2 16.10 -9.17 34.97
N GLU A 3 16.83 -9.34 33.86
CA GLU A 3 16.63 -8.52 32.68
C GLU A 3 15.19 -8.79 32.25
N ASP A 4 14.36 -7.74 32.26
CA ASP A 4 13.04 -7.76 31.65
C ASP A 4 13.23 -8.09 30.16
N ILE A 5 13.09 -9.36 29.80
CA ILE A 5 13.24 -9.82 28.43
C ILE A 5 12.06 -9.24 27.62
N GLU A 6 12.35 -8.19 26.88
CA GLU A 6 11.36 -7.43 26.13
C GLU A 6 10.72 -8.28 25.04
N THR A 7 9.41 -8.49 25.14
CA THR A 7 8.63 -9.16 24.09
C THR A 7 8.47 -8.24 22.88
N CYS A 8 8.84 -8.72 21.71
CA CYS A 8 8.72 -7.99 20.43
C CYS A 8 7.56 -8.50 19.58
N GLY A 9 6.99 -7.64 18.75
CA GLY A 9 6.13 -8.03 17.63
C GLY A 9 6.99 -8.34 16.39
N TRP A 10 6.80 -9.52 15.77
CA TRP A 10 7.63 -9.99 14.68
C TRP A 10 6.88 -9.98 13.35
N PHE A 11 7.35 -9.17 12.40
CA PHE A 11 6.87 -9.09 11.03
C PHE A 11 7.85 -9.82 10.11
N VAL A 12 7.60 -11.11 9.86
CA VAL A 12 8.50 -11.96 9.07
C VAL A 12 7.94 -12.15 7.68
N PHE A 13 8.74 -11.92 6.66
CA PHE A 13 8.31 -11.98 5.27
C PHE A 13 9.05 -13.03 4.44
N TYR A 14 8.28 -13.76 3.64
CA TYR A 14 8.76 -14.47 2.46
C TYR A 14 8.15 -13.83 1.22
N LYS A 15 8.95 -13.12 0.42
CA LYS A 15 8.46 -12.28 -0.69
C LYS A 15 7.42 -11.27 -0.19
N ASP A 16 6.17 -11.39 -0.65
CA ASP A 16 5.00 -10.58 -0.31
C ASP A 16 4.09 -11.23 0.75
N GLN A 17 4.47 -12.38 1.26
CA GLN A 17 3.74 -13.10 2.29
C GLN A 17 4.25 -12.78 3.69
N LEU A 18 3.34 -12.38 4.57
CA LEU A 18 3.57 -12.12 5.99
C LEU A 18 3.31 -13.39 6.80
N LEU A 19 4.20 -13.69 7.74
CA LEU A 19 3.97 -14.73 8.75
C LEU A 19 2.92 -14.26 9.75
N ILE A 20 1.84 -15.00 9.87
CA ILE A 20 0.79 -14.75 10.87
C ILE A 20 0.60 -15.98 11.77
N GLU A 21 0.11 -15.75 12.97
CA GLU A 21 -0.18 -16.75 13.98
C GLU A 21 -1.69 -16.89 14.17
N LYS A 22 -2.19 -18.13 14.19
CA LYS A 22 -3.58 -18.42 14.57
C LYS A 22 -3.65 -18.74 16.06
N LYS A 23 -4.37 -17.91 16.82
CA LYS A 23 -4.53 -18.07 18.26
C LYS A 23 -5.99 -17.86 18.65
N ASN A 24 -6.60 -18.87 19.30
CA ASN A 24 -8.01 -18.82 19.74
C ASN A 24 -9.01 -18.46 18.61
N GLY A 25 -8.75 -18.91 17.39
CA GLY A 25 -9.61 -18.62 16.23
C GLY A 25 -9.39 -17.25 15.57
N MET A 26 -8.50 -16.41 16.11
CA MET A 26 -8.11 -15.12 15.55
C MET A 26 -6.71 -15.21 14.94
N TYR A 27 -6.42 -14.30 14.02
CA TYR A 27 -5.10 -14.14 13.43
C TYR A 27 -4.41 -12.90 13.99
N THR A 28 -3.12 -13.03 14.24
CA THR A 28 -2.23 -11.96 14.74
C THR A 28 -0.83 -12.17 14.18
N ILE A 29 0.05 -11.18 14.31
CA ILE A 29 1.49 -11.41 14.12
C ILE A 29 2.06 -12.20 15.30
N PRO A 30 3.18 -12.93 15.14
CA PRO A 30 3.86 -13.56 16.27
C PRO A 30 4.42 -12.53 17.25
N PHE A 31 4.19 -12.75 18.54
CA PHE A 31 4.81 -12.01 19.64
C PHE A 31 5.73 -12.94 20.43
N GLY A 32 6.95 -12.49 20.76
CA GLY A 32 7.90 -13.28 21.52
C GLY A 32 9.21 -12.54 21.79
N THR A 33 10.01 -13.05 22.73
CA THR A 33 11.34 -12.54 23.06
C THR A 33 12.37 -12.89 21.98
N GLU A 34 12.14 -14.01 21.30
CA GLU A 34 12.98 -14.52 20.22
C GLU A 34 12.20 -14.49 18.88
N PRO A 35 12.91 -14.42 17.74
CA PRO A 35 12.30 -14.56 16.43
C PRO A 35 11.49 -15.87 16.33
N PRO A 36 10.28 -15.85 15.73
CA PRO A 36 9.43 -17.04 15.62
C PRO A 36 10.03 -18.14 14.72
N MET A 37 11.12 -17.84 14.04
CA MET A 37 11.85 -18.74 13.16
C MET A 37 13.30 -18.30 12.99
N PRO A 38 14.22 -19.20 12.54
CA PRO A 38 15.62 -18.84 12.35
C PRO A 38 15.82 -17.67 11.39
N VAL A 39 16.60 -16.69 11.80
CA VAL A 39 16.99 -15.56 10.94
C VAL A 39 18.04 -16.07 9.94
N PRO A 40 17.81 -15.97 8.63
CA PRO A 40 18.77 -16.45 7.64
C PRO A 40 20.11 -15.71 7.71
N VAL A 41 21.21 -16.40 7.44
CA VAL A 41 22.54 -15.79 7.36
C VAL A 41 22.55 -14.67 6.33
N GLY A 42 23.02 -13.49 6.72
CA GLY A 42 23.04 -12.29 5.88
C GLY A 42 21.71 -11.50 5.83
N SER A 43 20.68 -11.93 6.55
CA SER A 43 19.48 -11.12 6.76
C SER A 43 19.69 -10.15 7.92
N THR A 44 19.18 -8.93 7.77
CA THR A 44 19.17 -7.90 8.82
C THR A 44 17.82 -7.88 9.52
N ILE A 45 17.83 -7.85 10.85
CA ILE A 45 16.63 -7.54 11.64
C ILE A 45 16.52 -6.03 11.74
N HIS A 46 15.43 -5.47 11.25
CA HIS A 46 15.13 -4.04 11.36
C HIS A 46 14.14 -3.78 12.48
N THR A 47 14.45 -2.79 13.32
CA THR A 47 13.44 -2.19 14.22
C THR A 47 12.63 -1.17 13.43
N ILE A 48 11.30 -1.34 13.41
CA ILE A 48 10.40 -0.56 12.57
C ILE A 48 9.42 0.33 13.35
N GLY A 49 9.52 0.34 14.67
CA GLY A 49 8.68 1.11 15.58
C GLY A 49 8.12 0.25 16.70
N GLU A 50 6.88 0.51 17.08
CA GLU A 50 6.18 -0.18 18.15
C GLU A 50 4.84 -0.73 17.67
N ILE A 51 4.37 -1.78 18.33
CA ILE A 51 3.04 -2.39 18.18
C ILE A 51 2.56 -2.84 19.57
N GLU A 52 1.39 -2.39 20.01
CA GLU A 52 0.82 -2.69 21.33
C GLU A 52 1.81 -2.39 22.50
N GLY A 53 2.57 -1.28 22.39
CA GLY A 53 3.57 -0.89 23.39
C GLY A 53 4.83 -1.78 23.44
N ARG A 54 5.05 -2.61 22.41
CA ARG A 54 6.20 -3.50 22.26
C ARG A 54 7.01 -3.11 21.03
N THR A 55 8.30 -3.36 21.07
CA THR A 55 9.18 -3.13 19.90
C THR A 55 8.73 -4.00 18.71
N ALA A 56 8.47 -3.36 17.57
CA ALA A 56 8.16 -4.04 16.31
C ALA A 56 9.45 -4.28 15.50
N LYS A 57 9.68 -5.54 15.10
CA LYS A 57 10.86 -5.99 14.36
C LYS A 57 10.47 -6.72 13.08
N THR A 58 11.30 -6.63 12.05
CA THR A 58 11.08 -7.32 10.78
C THR A 58 12.35 -7.88 10.18
N PHE A 59 12.21 -9.00 9.47
CA PHE A 59 13.25 -9.59 8.62
C PHE A 59 12.61 -10.45 7.52
N SER A 60 13.41 -10.77 6.47
CA SER A 60 12.97 -11.64 5.39
C SER A 60 13.56 -13.04 5.53
N VAL A 61 12.80 -14.04 5.11
CA VAL A 61 13.26 -15.44 5.02
C VAL A 61 13.41 -15.89 3.56
N HIS A 62 14.18 -16.94 3.34
CA HIS A 62 14.50 -17.43 1.99
C HIS A 62 13.50 -18.47 1.47
N ALA A 63 12.71 -19.06 2.36
CA ALA A 63 11.68 -20.03 2.02
C ALA A 63 10.43 -19.77 2.86
N PRO A 64 9.24 -20.12 2.36
CA PRO A 64 8.01 -20.02 3.15
C PRO A 64 8.05 -21.01 4.31
N VAL A 65 7.33 -20.67 5.38
CA VAL A 65 7.06 -21.65 6.43
C VAL A 65 6.15 -22.72 5.84
N PRO A 66 6.48 -24.01 5.93
CA PRO A 66 5.54 -25.06 5.61
C PRO A 66 4.39 -24.96 6.61
N GLY A 67 3.19 -24.73 6.13
CA GLY A 67 2.02 -24.61 7.01
C GLY A 67 0.75 -24.99 6.26
N SER A 68 -0.14 -25.70 6.96
CA SER A 68 -1.52 -25.90 6.58
C SER A 68 -2.41 -24.94 7.37
N GLU A 69 -3.66 -24.77 6.97
CA GLU A 69 -4.65 -23.94 7.70
C GLU A 69 -4.87 -24.39 9.17
N ASN A 70 -4.39 -25.58 9.53
CA ASN A 70 -4.46 -26.12 10.89
C ASN A 70 -3.23 -25.83 11.72
N ASP A 71 -2.17 -25.30 11.14
CA ASP A 71 -0.93 -24.99 11.85
C ASP A 71 -1.03 -23.65 12.57
N ARG A 72 -0.25 -23.53 13.66
CA ARG A 72 -0.19 -22.30 14.45
C ARG A 72 0.31 -21.10 13.64
N HIS A 73 1.25 -21.32 12.72
CA HIS A 73 1.85 -20.31 11.87
C HIS A 73 1.54 -20.58 10.42
N LEU A 74 1.21 -19.54 9.67
CA LEU A 74 1.01 -19.62 8.22
C LEU A 74 1.54 -18.36 7.52
N MET A 75 1.95 -18.50 6.26
CA MET A 75 2.28 -17.39 5.39
C MET A 75 1.04 -16.93 4.65
N MET A 76 0.71 -15.64 4.74
CA MET A 76 -0.42 -15.04 4.07
C MET A 76 0.04 -13.82 3.25
N ASP A 77 -0.48 -13.67 2.03
CA ASP A 77 -0.29 -12.46 1.24
C ASP A 77 -0.62 -11.21 2.06
N LEU A 78 0.27 -10.22 2.06
CA LEU A 78 0.11 -9.01 2.87
C LEU A 78 -1.22 -8.30 2.57
N ARG A 79 -1.65 -8.26 1.30
CA ARG A 79 -2.91 -7.60 0.94
C ARG A 79 -4.12 -8.35 1.50
N SER A 80 -4.08 -9.68 1.42
CA SER A 80 -5.14 -10.55 1.96
C SER A 80 -5.17 -10.54 3.50
N SER A 81 -4.05 -10.25 4.16
CA SER A 81 -4.01 -10.19 5.62
C SER A 81 -4.82 -9.04 6.22
N TYR A 82 -5.20 -8.04 5.42
CA TYR A 82 -6.11 -6.96 5.81
C TYR A 82 -7.46 -7.48 6.37
N ASP A 83 -7.98 -8.54 5.79
CA ASP A 83 -9.31 -9.06 6.14
C ASP A 83 -9.30 -9.86 7.46
N VAL A 84 -8.12 -10.20 7.99
CA VAL A 84 -7.98 -11.11 9.13
C VAL A 84 -7.16 -10.53 10.29
N LEU A 85 -6.23 -9.60 10.02
CA LEU A 85 -5.40 -8.97 11.06
C LEU A 85 -6.09 -7.74 11.67
N PRO A 86 -5.79 -7.41 12.94
CA PRO A 86 -6.06 -6.09 13.49
C PRO A 86 -5.44 -5.00 12.62
N TRP A 87 -6.15 -3.87 12.47
CA TRP A 87 -5.72 -2.76 11.63
C TRP A 87 -4.29 -2.27 11.93
N GLU A 88 -3.94 -2.18 13.21
CA GLU A 88 -2.61 -1.73 13.63
C GLU A 88 -1.51 -2.68 13.15
N GLU A 89 -1.72 -4.00 13.31
CA GLU A 89 -0.77 -5.03 12.87
C GLU A 89 -0.61 -5.01 11.34
N TYR A 90 -1.73 -4.91 10.61
CA TYR A 90 -1.70 -4.78 9.16
C TYR A 90 -0.91 -3.55 8.71
N ASN A 91 -1.14 -2.39 9.34
CA ASN A 91 -0.48 -1.14 8.98
C ASN A 91 1.03 -1.17 9.26
N VAL A 92 1.44 -1.71 10.41
CA VAL A 92 2.87 -1.93 10.74
C VAL A 92 3.47 -2.99 9.80
N GLY A 93 2.73 -4.02 9.42
CA GLY A 93 3.11 -5.00 8.40
C GLY A 93 3.41 -4.35 7.05
N GLY A 94 2.60 -3.38 6.64
CA GLY A 94 2.85 -2.58 5.44
C GLY A 94 4.17 -1.79 5.52
N LYS A 95 4.43 -1.12 6.65
CA LYS A 95 5.71 -0.43 6.91
C LYS A 95 6.89 -1.42 6.88
N ALA A 96 6.74 -2.58 7.51
CA ALA A 96 7.75 -3.64 7.51
C ALA A 96 8.12 -4.05 6.08
N PHE A 97 7.12 -4.28 5.24
CA PHE A 97 7.32 -4.67 3.85
C PHE A 97 8.05 -3.58 3.04
N GLN A 98 7.69 -2.31 3.22
CA GLN A 98 8.38 -1.19 2.58
C GLN A 98 9.86 -1.09 3.00
N ILE A 99 10.17 -1.27 4.28
CA ILE A 99 11.54 -1.28 4.80
C ILE A 99 12.35 -2.44 4.22
N LEU A 100 11.79 -3.66 4.18
CA LEU A 100 12.45 -4.82 3.60
C LEU A 100 12.68 -4.67 2.08
N ASN A 101 11.72 -4.09 1.37
CA ASN A 101 11.88 -3.78 -0.04
C ASN A 101 13.02 -2.77 -0.27
N TRP A 102 13.09 -1.72 0.53
CA TRP A 102 14.19 -0.76 0.48
C TRP A 102 15.53 -1.40 0.84
N ASP A 103 15.60 -2.19 1.91
CA ASP A 103 16.82 -2.88 2.33
C ASP A 103 17.38 -3.75 1.20
N LYS A 104 16.51 -4.56 0.57
CA LYS A 104 16.86 -5.42 -0.56
C LYS A 104 17.42 -4.64 -1.74
N ASN A 105 16.80 -3.48 -2.08
CA ASN A 105 17.13 -2.69 -3.28
C ASN A 105 18.26 -1.67 -3.04
N SER A 106 18.75 -1.55 -1.80
CA SER A 106 19.81 -0.62 -1.41
C SER A 106 21.05 -1.29 -0.80
N ARG A 107 21.26 -2.58 -1.07
CA ARG A 107 22.45 -3.32 -0.61
C ARG A 107 23.74 -2.81 -1.21
N TYR A 108 23.68 -2.29 -2.42
CA TYR A 108 24.80 -1.73 -3.15
C TYR A 108 24.52 -0.27 -3.53
N CYS A 109 25.58 0.54 -3.53
CA CYS A 109 25.49 1.91 -3.93
C CYS A 109 25.14 2.04 -5.42
N PRO A 110 24.07 2.79 -5.80
CA PRO A 110 23.68 2.96 -7.20
C PRO A 110 24.69 3.77 -8.02
N MET A 111 25.64 4.50 -7.35
CA MET A 111 26.65 5.33 -8.03
C MET A 111 27.94 4.58 -8.32
N CYS A 112 28.41 3.71 -7.40
CA CYS A 112 29.72 3.07 -7.50
C CYS A 112 29.75 1.56 -7.23
N GLY A 113 28.59 0.94 -6.98
CA GLY A 113 28.45 -0.52 -6.80
C GLY A 113 28.99 -1.07 -5.47
N VAL A 114 29.57 -0.25 -4.59
CA VAL A 114 30.10 -0.71 -3.29
C VAL A 114 28.97 -1.04 -2.33
N PRO A 115 29.11 -2.11 -1.50
CA PRO A 115 28.15 -2.41 -0.46
C PRO A 115 27.90 -1.22 0.47
N THR A 116 26.63 -0.95 0.77
CA THR A 116 26.21 0.14 1.65
C THR A 116 26.21 -0.29 3.11
N VAL A 117 26.29 0.66 4.02
CA VAL A 117 26.16 0.45 5.46
C VAL A 117 24.97 1.22 5.99
N GLN A 118 24.21 0.62 6.90
CA GLN A 118 23.08 1.26 7.55
C GLN A 118 23.58 2.28 8.58
N ILE A 119 23.08 3.51 8.52
CA ILE A 119 23.42 4.61 9.42
C ILE A 119 22.26 5.07 10.30
N SER A 120 21.03 4.68 9.93
CA SER A 120 19.81 4.89 10.74
C SER A 120 18.74 3.87 10.34
N PRO A 121 17.59 3.77 11.02
CA PRO A 121 16.50 2.86 10.66
C PRO A 121 16.00 3.02 9.21
N ILE A 122 16.15 4.22 8.63
CA ILE A 122 15.66 4.57 7.29
C ILE A 122 16.75 5.18 6.39
N ALA A 123 18.04 5.00 6.71
CA ALA A 123 19.11 5.53 5.87
C ALA A 123 20.30 4.55 5.80
N LYS A 124 20.82 4.38 4.59
CA LYS A 124 22.09 3.73 4.31
C LYS A 124 23.06 4.71 3.67
N LYS A 125 24.35 4.46 3.81
CA LYS A 125 25.43 5.28 3.25
C LYS A 125 26.47 4.42 2.57
N CYS A 126 26.94 4.89 1.43
CA CYS A 126 28.10 4.31 0.76
C CYS A 126 29.38 4.70 1.49
N PRO A 127 30.22 3.77 1.94
CA PRO A 127 31.47 4.10 2.61
C PRO A 127 32.50 4.73 1.67
N GLN A 128 32.41 4.49 0.35
CA GLN A 128 33.34 5.00 -0.65
C GLN A 128 32.95 6.40 -1.16
N CYS A 129 31.77 6.54 -1.80
CA CYS A 129 31.37 7.82 -2.42
C CYS A 129 30.46 8.67 -1.52
N ARG A 130 30.12 8.19 -0.32
CA ARG A 130 29.29 8.86 0.70
C ARG A 130 27.85 9.13 0.30
N GLN A 131 27.38 8.58 -0.83
CA GLN A 131 25.97 8.64 -1.24
C GLN A 131 25.06 8.09 -0.12
N GLU A 132 24.07 8.87 0.25
CA GLU A 132 23.01 8.42 1.19
C GLU A 132 21.81 7.92 0.42
N ILE A 133 21.17 6.84 0.94
CA ILE A 133 20.08 6.15 0.28
C ILE A 133 18.95 5.97 1.30
N TYR A 134 17.81 6.57 0.98
CA TYR A 134 16.58 6.52 1.78
C TYR A 134 15.52 5.64 1.11
N PRO A 135 14.51 5.15 1.85
CA PRO A 135 13.35 4.51 1.25
C PRO A 135 12.69 5.42 0.22
N ARG A 136 12.45 4.90 -0.97
CA ARG A 136 11.71 5.63 -2.01
C ARG A 136 10.22 5.39 -1.78
N ILE A 137 9.44 6.48 -1.79
CA ILE A 137 7.98 6.43 -1.77
C ILE A 137 7.50 6.93 -3.12
N SER A 138 6.74 6.11 -3.83
CA SER A 138 6.16 6.44 -5.13
C SER A 138 4.76 7.03 -4.92
N PRO A 139 4.57 8.36 -5.09
CA PRO A 139 3.24 8.96 -4.98
C PRO A 139 2.39 8.63 -6.20
N ALA A 140 1.14 8.29 -5.94
CA ALA A 140 0.11 8.12 -6.96
C ALA A 140 -1.15 8.84 -6.51
N ILE A 141 -1.84 9.49 -7.44
CA ILE A 141 -3.14 10.11 -7.20
C ILE A 141 -4.26 9.08 -7.42
N ILE A 142 -5.39 9.35 -6.81
CA ILE A 142 -6.66 8.69 -7.11
C ILE A 142 -7.78 9.71 -6.98
N VAL A 143 -8.72 9.76 -7.93
CA VAL A 143 -9.74 10.80 -7.96
C VAL A 143 -11.15 10.25 -8.19
N LEU A 144 -12.09 10.66 -7.34
CA LEU A 144 -13.50 10.45 -7.53
C LEU A 144 -14.07 11.64 -8.29
N ILE A 145 -14.60 11.40 -9.50
CA ILE A 145 -15.16 12.41 -10.38
C ILE A 145 -16.68 12.34 -10.33
N ARG A 146 -17.32 13.44 -9.95
CA ARG A 146 -18.78 13.57 -9.83
C ARG A 146 -19.37 14.23 -11.06
N ARG A 147 -20.53 13.76 -11.47
CA ARG A 147 -21.39 14.40 -12.47
C ARG A 147 -22.83 14.27 -12.01
N GLU A 148 -23.41 15.37 -11.52
CA GLU A 148 -24.75 15.39 -10.91
C GLU A 148 -24.84 14.36 -9.75
N ASP A 149 -25.71 13.37 -9.82
CA ASP A 149 -25.94 12.30 -8.86
C ASP A 149 -25.08 11.03 -9.12
N SER A 150 -24.14 11.11 -10.04
CA SER A 150 -23.33 9.97 -10.48
C SER A 150 -21.83 10.21 -10.29
N ILE A 151 -21.06 9.11 -10.25
CA ILE A 151 -19.60 9.12 -10.24
C ILE A 151 -19.03 8.30 -11.41
N LEU A 152 -17.87 8.72 -11.90
CA LEU A 152 -17.12 7.94 -12.88
C LEU A 152 -16.45 6.74 -12.21
N LEU A 153 -16.74 5.54 -12.72
CA LEU A 153 -16.01 4.33 -12.39
C LEU A 153 -15.40 3.74 -13.64
N VAL A 154 -14.17 3.23 -13.51
CA VAL A 154 -13.37 2.64 -14.59
C VAL A 154 -12.91 1.23 -14.25
N HIS A 155 -12.73 0.40 -15.26
CA HIS A 155 -12.16 -0.95 -15.11
C HIS A 155 -10.78 -0.99 -15.78
N ALA A 156 -9.72 -1.01 -14.97
CA ALA A 156 -8.36 -1.08 -15.46
C ALA A 156 -8.00 -2.50 -15.94
N ARG A 157 -7.21 -2.59 -17.01
CA ARG A 157 -6.78 -3.88 -17.60
C ARG A 157 -6.00 -4.77 -16.65
N ASN A 158 -5.28 -4.18 -15.71
CA ASN A 158 -4.46 -4.89 -14.72
C ASN A 158 -5.26 -5.32 -13.48
N PHE A 159 -6.55 -4.99 -13.38
CA PHE A 159 -7.38 -5.44 -12.26
C PHE A 159 -7.61 -6.95 -12.33
N ARG A 160 -7.32 -7.62 -11.20
CA ARG A 160 -7.64 -9.03 -11.00
C ARG A 160 -9.05 -9.13 -10.43
N GLY A 161 -10.06 -9.24 -11.28
CA GLY A 161 -11.45 -9.32 -10.87
C GLY A 161 -12.36 -8.44 -11.73
N THR A 162 -13.63 -8.35 -11.34
CA THR A 162 -14.72 -7.69 -12.09
C THR A 162 -15.05 -6.31 -11.54
N PHE A 163 -14.41 -5.87 -10.45
CA PHE A 163 -14.68 -4.60 -9.81
C PHE A 163 -14.23 -3.40 -10.66
N ASN A 164 -14.97 -2.32 -10.57
CA ASN A 164 -14.62 -1.02 -11.13
C ASN A 164 -14.03 -0.12 -10.04
N GLY A 165 -12.98 0.61 -10.37
CA GLY A 165 -12.31 1.55 -9.48
C GLY A 165 -12.45 2.99 -9.93
N LEU A 166 -11.59 3.83 -9.38
CA LEU A 166 -11.45 5.24 -9.73
C LEU A 166 -10.21 5.43 -10.60
N VAL A 167 -10.16 6.53 -11.36
CA VAL A 167 -8.96 6.94 -12.10
C VAL A 167 -7.82 7.17 -11.11
N ALA A 168 -6.65 6.60 -11.43
CA ALA A 168 -5.47 6.67 -10.56
C ALA A 168 -4.19 6.52 -11.38
N GLY A 169 -3.19 7.35 -11.10
CA GLY A 169 -1.92 7.29 -11.80
C GLY A 169 -0.76 7.82 -10.98
N PHE A 170 0.45 7.58 -11.45
CA PHE A 170 1.67 7.99 -10.77
C PHE A 170 2.03 9.44 -11.10
N LEU A 171 2.54 10.14 -10.06
CA LEU A 171 3.12 11.46 -10.23
C LEU A 171 4.38 11.37 -11.09
N GLU A 172 4.49 12.24 -12.08
CA GLU A 172 5.67 12.38 -12.93
C GLU A 172 6.64 13.45 -12.41
N PRO A 173 7.94 13.38 -12.80
CA PRO A 173 8.91 14.40 -12.41
C PRO A 173 8.52 15.80 -12.90
N GLY A 174 8.41 16.75 -11.97
CA GLY A 174 8.08 18.14 -12.27
C GLY A 174 6.60 18.49 -12.15
N GLU A 175 5.72 17.51 -11.96
CA GLU A 175 4.29 17.74 -11.74
C GLU A 175 3.97 18.11 -10.29
N THR A 176 2.95 18.92 -10.10
CA THR A 176 2.18 18.98 -8.85
C THR A 176 1.15 17.85 -8.80
N LEU A 177 0.60 17.56 -7.62
CA LEU A 177 -0.44 16.54 -7.49
C LEU A 177 -1.69 16.92 -8.29
N GLU A 178 -2.04 18.19 -8.32
CA GLU A 178 -3.17 18.72 -9.06
C GLU A 178 -3.00 18.56 -10.59
N GLU A 179 -1.80 18.86 -11.10
CA GLU A 179 -1.47 18.65 -12.51
C GLU A 179 -1.56 17.17 -12.89
N CYS A 180 -1.02 16.27 -12.04
CA CYS A 180 -1.12 14.83 -12.22
C CYS A 180 -2.58 14.37 -12.30
N VAL A 181 -3.47 14.86 -11.40
CA VAL A 181 -4.89 14.49 -11.45
C VAL A 181 -5.52 14.93 -12.78
N HIS A 182 -5.26 16.16 -13.23
CA HIS A 182 -5.82 16.65 -14.50
C HIS A 182 -5.28 15.87 -15.70
N ARG A 183 -3.98 15.54 -15.73
CA ARG A 183 -3.35 14.77 -16.79
C ARG A 183 -3.93 13.36 -16.87
N GLU A 184 -3.93 12.61 -15.75
CA GLU A 184 -4.41 11.22 -15.70
C GLU A 184 -5.89 11.13 -16.10
N VAL A 185 -6.73 12.04 -15.62
CA VAL A 185 -8.15 12.08 -16.01
C VAL A 185 -8.31 12.33 -17.51
N LEU A 186 -7.55 13.27 -18.06
CA LEU A 186 -7.62 13.59 -19.48
C LEU A 186 -7.09 12.43 -20.36
N GLU A 187 -5.95 11.84 -19.99
CA GLU A 187 -5.31 10.76 -20.74
C GLU A 187 -6.14 9.49 -20.71
N GLU A 188 -6.56 9.05 -19.53
CA GLU A 188 -7.30 7.80 -19.38
C GLU A 188 -8.75 7.87 -19.86
N THR A 189 -9.40 9.04 -19.73
CA THR A 189 -10.85 9.14 -19.93
C THR A 189 -11.30 10.19 -20.96
N GLY A 190 -10.44 11.12 -21.38
CA GLY A 190 -10.79 12.22 -22.27
C GLY A 190 -11.65 13.32 -21.63
N LEU A 191 -11.78 13.31 -20.30
CA LEU A 191 -12.62 14.26 -19.56
C LEU A 191 -11.80 15.43 -19.01
N HIS A 192 -12.47 16.59 -18.86
CA HIS A 192 -11.99 17.71 -18.09
C HIS A 192 -12.74 17.80 -16.77
N ILE A 193 -12.03 18.18 -15.70
CA ILE A 193 -12.56 18.29 -14.35
C ILE A 193 -12.30 19.66 -13.75
N LYS A 194 -13.09 20.01 -12.74
CA LYS A 194 -12.96 21.24 -11.95
C LYS A 194 -13.22 20.97 -10.48
N ASN A 195 -13.08 22.01 -9.64
CA ASN A 195 -13.35 21.96 -8.21
C ASN A 195 -12.57 20.83 -7.49
N LEU A 196 -11.32 20.61 -7.89
CA LEU A 196 -10.45 19.59 -7.30
C LEU A 196 -10.25 19.87 -5.80
N LYS A 197 -10.47 18.83 -4.96
CA LYS A 197 -10.30 18.90 -3.51
C LYS A 197 -9.55 17.69 -2.99
N TYR A 198 -8.56 17.93 -2.13
CA TYR A 198 -7.89 16.84 -1.39
C TYR A 198 -8.86 16.14 -0.45
N PHE A 199 -8.85 14.82 -0.45
CA PHE A 199 -9.69 13.97 0.39
C PHE A 199 -8.91 13.34 1.54
N GLY A 200 -7.76 12.76 1.24
CA GLY A 200 -6.93 12.04 2.21
C GLY A 200 -5.79 11.28 1.53
N SER A 201 -4.96 10.63 2.33
CA SER A 201 -3.90 9.77 1.80
C SER A 201 -3.84 8.44 2.53
N GLN A 202 -3.23 7.43 1.89
CA GLN A 202 -3.07 6.10 2.43
C GLN A 202 -1.73 5.51 1.99
N PRO A 203 -0.89 4.99 2.92
CA PRO A 203 0.25 4.16 2.55
C PRO A 203 -0.22 2.98 1.68
N TRP A 204 0.51 2.74 0.60
CA TRP A 204 0.21 1.66 -0.34
C TRP A 204 1.45 0.79 -0.53
N PRO A 205 1.72 -0.13 0.43
CA PRO A 205 2.98 -0.89 0.51
C PRO A 205 3.08 -2.01 -0.53
N TYR A 206 2.82 -1.70 -1.81
CA TYR A 206 2.83 -2.66 -2.91
C TYR A 206 3.63 -2.13 -4.10
N PRO A 207 5.00 -2.11 -4.01
CA PRO A 207 5.81 -2.34 -2.81
C PRO A 207 6.14 -1.06 -2.02
N SER A 208 5.96 0.16 -2.55
CA SER A 208 6.49 1.40 -1.96
C SER A 208 5.64 2.64 -2.25
N GLY A 209 4.35 2.47 -2.50
CA GLY A 209 3.46 3.57 -2.87
C GLY A 209 2.90 4.35 -1.68
N ILE A 210 2.40 5.53 -2.00
CA ILE A 210 1.41 6.28 -1.25
C ILE A 210 0.30 6.73 -2.20
N MET A 211 -0.95 6.47 -1.85
CA MET A 211 -2.10 6.95 -2.60
C MET A 211 -2.55 8.29 -2.02
N ILE A 212 -2.80 9.28 -2.88
CA ILE A 212 -3.29 10.60 -2.52
C ILE A 212 -4.66 10.80 -3.20
N GLY A 213 -5.71 10.84 -2.37
CA GLY A 213 -7.10 10.88 -2.80
C GLY A 213 -7.62 12.29 -3.01
N PHE A 214 -8.35 12.46 -4.10
CA PHE A 214 -9.04 13.69 -4.47
C PHE A 214 -10.50 13.43 -4.82
N THR A 215 -11.33 14.47 -4.70
CA THR A 215 -12.64 14.56 -5.33
C THR A 215 -12.62 15.70 -6.34
N ALA A 216 -13.36 15.56 -7.44
CA ALA A 216 -13.51 16.58 -8.47
C ALA A 216 -14.89 16.52 -9.09
N ASP A 217 -15.32 17.60 -9.73
CA ASP A 217 -16.53 17.64 -10.53
C ASP A 217 -16.19 17.52 -12.02
N TYR A 218 -17.00 16.77 -12.76
CA TYR A 218 -16.96 16.79 -14.22
C TYR A 218 -17.20 18.21 -14.75
N GLU A 219 -16.38 18.64 -15.70
CA GLU A 219 -16.52 19.93 -16.35
C GLU A 219 -17.01 19.79 -17.79
N SER A 220 -16.29 19.01 -18.60
CA SER A 220 -16.58 18.84 -20.03
C SER A 220 -15.91 17.58 -20.59
N GLY A 221 -16.18 17.28 -21.87
CA GLY A 221 -15.61 16.17 -22.61
C GLY A 221 -16.57 14.98 -22.72
N ASN A 222 -16.18 14.03 -23.56
CA ASN A 222 -16.88 12.74 -23.70
C ASN A 222 -15.92 11.62 -23.30
N ILE A 223 -16.44 10.57 -22.69
CA ILE A 223 -15.62 9.42 -22.32
C ILE A 223 -14.94 8.84 -23.56
N LYS A 224 -13.61 8.89 -23.54
CA LYS A 224 -12.70 8.34 -24.54
C LYS A 224 -11.63 7.57 -23.78
N LEU A 225 -11.84 6.29 -23.57
CA LEU A 225 -10.94 5.46 -22.77
C LEU A 225 -9.61 5.22 -23.50
N GLN A 226 -8.52 5.38 -22.77
CA GLN A 226 -7.20 4.92 -23.19
C GLN A 226 -7.18 3.39 -23.16
N GLN A 227 -7.28 2.77 -24.32
CA GLN A 227 -7.47 1.33 -24.44
C GLN A 227 -6.30 0.47 -23.95
N GLU A 228 -5.12 1.06 -23.80
CA GLU A 228 -3.94 0.43 -23.22
C GLU A 228 -4.10 0.18 -21.72
N GLU A 229 -4.86 1.04 -21.02
CA GLU A 229 -5.01 1.01 -19.56
C GLU A 229 -6.40 0.62 -19.10
N LEU A 230 -7.44 1.08 -19.80
CA LEU A 230 -8.83 0.88 -19.39
C LEU A 230 -9.62 -0.01 -20.37
N ASN A 231 -10.40 -0.94 -19.81
CA ASN A 231 -11.32 -1.80 -20.56
C ASN A 231 -12.74 -1.22 -20.61
N ALA A 232 -13.16 -0.50 -19.55
CA ALA A 232 -14.49 0.07 -19.42
C ALA A 232 -14.46 1.32 -18.55
N GLY A 233 -15.44 2.20 -18.74
CA GLY A 233 -15.64 3.38 -17.91
C GLY A 233 -16.99 4.01 -18.20
N ALA A 234 -17.73 4.33 -17.16
CA ALA A 234 -19.03 5.00 -17.25
C ALA A 234 -19.35 5.74 -15.96
N PHE A 235 -20.33 6.64 -16.04
CA PHE A 235 -20.91 7.26 -14.85
C PHE A 235 -22.01 6.37 -14.27
N TYR A 236 -22.00 6.17 -12.95
CA TYR A 236 -22.94 5.32 -12.23
C TYR A 236 -23.57 6.10 -11.08
N THR A 237 -24.87 5.96 -10.92
CA THR A 237 -25.64 6.47 -9.79
C THR A 237 -25.56 5.51 -8.59
N LYS A 238 -25.99 5.97 -7.40
CA LYS A 238 -26.00 5.13 -6.18
C LYS A 238 -26.79 3.84 -6.35
N ASP A 239 -27.88 3.87 -7.12
CA ASP A 239 -28.78 2.72 -7.33
C ASP A 239 -28.30 1.73 -8.40
N ASN A 240 -27.25 2.09 -9.17
CA ASN A 240 -26.77 1.27 -10.30
C ASN A 240 -25.25 1.06 -10.25
N LEU A 241 -24.68 0.96 -9.08
CA LEU A 241 -23.24 0.71 -8.92
C LEU A 241 -22.88 -0.72 -9.37
N PRO A 242 -21.79 -0.88 -10.14
CA PRO A 242 -21.21 -2.18 -10.39
C PRO A 242 -20.50 -2.70 -9.13
N GLU A 243 -19.82 -3.82 -9.23
CA GLU A 243 -18.90 -4.25 -8.18
C GLU A 243 -17.81 -3.19 -7.97
N ILE A 244 -17.60 -2.78 -6.72
CA ILE A 244 -16.66 -1.73 -6.32
C ILE A 244 -15.51 -2.30 -5.48
N PRO A 245 -14.39 -1.57 -5.29
CA PRO A 245 -13.23 -2.07 -4.56
C PRO A 245 -13.54 -2.49 -3.12
N GLN A 246 -12.74 -3.40 -2.58
CA GLN A 246 -12.82 -3.82 -1.17
C GLN A 246 -12.49 -2.66 -0.21
N LYS A 247 -12.95 -2.79 1.04
CA LYS A 247 -12.83 -1.75 2.09
C LYS A 247 -11.39 -1.35 2.45
N LEU A 248 -10.40 -2.14 2.07
CA LEU A 248 -8.98 -1.82 2.25
C LEU A 248 -8.57 -0.50 1.59
N SER A 249 -9.07 -0.22 0.38
CA SER A 249 -8.50 0.79 -0.51
C SER A 249 -9.04 2.20 -0.26
N LEU A 250 -8.19 3.21 -0.55
CA LEU A 250 -8.61 4.62 -0.56
C LEU A 250 -9.71 4.87 -1.60
N ALA A 251 -9.72 4.13 -2.72
CA ALA A 251 -10.81 4.14 -3.69
C ALA A 251 -12.16 3.86 -3.03
N ARG A 252 -12.22 2.81 -2.20
CA ARG A 252 -13.45 2.45 -1.50
C ARG A 252 -13.86 3.51 -0.47
N LYS A 253 -12.91 4.10 0.25
CA LYS A 253 -13.20 5.19 1.20
C LYS A 253 -13.81 6.41 0.51
N LEU A 254 -13.30 6.76 -0.68
CA LEU A 254 -13.85 7.84 -1.51
C LEU A 254 -15.28 7.54 -1.96
N ILE A 255 -15.52 6.30 -2.42
CA ILE A 255 -16.86 5.87 -2.87
C ILE A 255 -17.83 5.82 -1.69
N ASP A 256 -17.42 5.26 -0.53
CA ASP A 256 -18.26 5.18 0.66
C ASP A 256 -18.63 6.59 1.16
N ALA A 257 -17.68 7.53 1.18
CA ALA A 257 -17.96 8.92 1.55
C ALA A 257 -19.01 9.57 0.64
N TRP A 258 -18.94 9.32 -0.68
CA TRP A 258 -19.96 9.78 -1.62
C TRP A 258 -21.32 9.09 -1.41
N LEU A 259 -21.35 7.81 -1.08
CA LEU A 259 -22.58 7.07 -0.77
C LEU A 259 -23.28 7.58 0.48
N GLU A 260 -22.50 8.01 1.49
CA GLU A 260 -23.00 8.53 2.78
C GLU A 260 -23.49 9.99 2.68
N GLU A 261 -23.11 10.73 1.62
CA GLU A 261 -23.65 12.05 1.40
C GLU A 261 -25.17 11.95 1.19
N LYS A 262 -25.93 12.65 2.05
CA LYS A 262 -27.38 12.76 1.89
C LYS A 262 -27.66 13.53 0.61
N ASP A 263 -28.57 13.01 -0.19
CA ASP A 263 -29.09 13.74 -1.34
C ASP A 263 -29.66 15.07 -0.81
N HIS A 264 -29.01 16.16 -1.15
CA HIS A 264 -29.58 17.49 -0.90
C HIS A 264 -30.71 17.68 -1.91
N LEU A 265 -31.91 17.25 -1.49
CA LEU A 265 -33.18 17.67 -2.11
C LEU A 265 -33.47 19.16 -1.83
#